data_5abb2fc056899e24816ea033b2ac9d8f
#
_entry.id   5abb2fc056899e24816ea033b2ac9d8f
#
_cell.length_a   1.000
_cell.length_b   1.000
_cell.length_c   1.000
_cell.angle_alpha   90.00
_cell.angle_beta   90.00
_cell.angle_gamma   90.00
#
_symmetry.space_group_name_H-M   'P 1'
#
loop_
_entity.id
_entity.type
_entity.pdbx_description
1 polymer ?
#
loop_
_entity_poly.entity_id
_entity_poly.type
_entity_poly.pdbx_seq_one_letter_code
_entity_poly.pdbx_strand_id
1 'polypeptide(L)'
;QKKLEKVLKTFKVDTIYHAAASKHVPLVESNICEGARNNILGTLYVVKAAINEKVKNLVFISSDKAVRPTNIMGASKRFAELCLQVYKEKNPLTNFSIVRFGNVLASSGSVIPKFKQQIMEGGPVTLTHNDVARYFMTVPEAAQLVIQAGALGKNSEVFVLDMGKIIKIRDMIIKMINLAGQKLKDENNLDGDIEI
;
A
#
# COMPACT_ATOMS: atom_id res chain seq x y z
N GLN A 1 12.03 8.77 -17.66
CA GLN A 1 13.34 8.24 -17.22
C GLN A 1 14.39 9.36 -17.14
N LYS A 2 14.74 10.08 -18.22
CA LYS A 2 15.80 11.15 -18.25
C LYS A 2 15.67 12.19 -17.11
N LYS A 3 14.44 12.62 -16.77
CA LYS A 3 14.22 13.56 -15.67
C LYS A 3 14.60 12.95 -14.31
N LEU A 4 14.28 11.68 -14.08
CA LEU A 4 14.67 10.96 -12.87
C LEU A 4 16.20 10.84 -12.76
N GLU A 5 16.88 10.43 -13.82
CA GLU A 5 18.34 10.34 -13.86
C GLU A 5 18.98 11.68 -13.52
N LYS A 6 18.50 12.78 -14.13
CA LYS A 6 18.98 14.12 -13.78
C LYS A 6 18.85 14.47 -12.30
N VAL A 7 17.68 14.14 -11.69
CA VAL A 7 17.45 14.38 -10.25
C VAL A 7 18.41 13.55 -9.41
N LEU A 8 18.48 12.23 -9.66
CA LEU A 8 19.34 11.31 -8.92
C LEU A 8 20.80 11.73 -8.94
N LYS A 9 21.28 12.15 -10.12
CA LYS A 9 22.65 12.65 -10.33
C LYS A 9 22.89 13.98 -9.61
N THR A 10 21.96 14.93 -9.74
CA THR A 10 22.11 16.28 -9.15
C THR A 10 22.21 16.21 -7.63
N PHE A 11 21.37 15.38 -6.99
CA PHE A 11 21.31 15.24 -5.54
C PHE A 11 22.20 14.12 -4.99
N LYS A 12 22.94 13.42 -5.84
CA LYS A 12 23.80 12.28 -5.45
C LYS A 12 23.05 11.29 -4.54
N VAL A 13 21.88 10.84 -5.00
CA VAL A 13 20.97 10.01 -4.19
C VAL A 13 21.58 8.65 -3.93
N ASP A 14 21.70 8.26 -2.67
CA ASP A 14 22.17 6.94 -2.25
C ASP A 14 21.04 5.90 -2.14
N THR A 15 19.84 6.31 -1.72
CA THR A 15 18.72 5.40 -1.48
C THR A 15 17.42 5.96 -2.05
N ILE A 16 16.65 5.12 -2.73
CA ILE A 16 15.33 5.43 -3.24
C ILE A 16 14.29 4.60 -2.50
N TYR A 17 13.29 5.25 -1.90
CA TYR A 17 12.06 4.62 -1.43
C TYR A 17 10.97 4.85 -2.47
N HIS A 18 10.65 3.82 -3.25
CA HIS A 18 9.70 3.91 -4.36
C HIS A 18 8.30 3.50 -3.92
N ALA A 19 7.50 4.48 -3.49
CA ALA A 19 6.11 4.31 -3.08
C ALA A 19 5.09 4.80 -4.13
N ALA A 20 5.56 5.38 -5.25
CA ALA A 20 4.68 5.91 -6.28
C ALA A 20 3.97 4.80 -7.05
N ALA A 21 2.65 4.75 -6.94
CA ALA A 21 1.81 3.80 -7.65
C ALA A 21 0.33 4.21 -7.62
N SER A 22 -0.44 3.73 -8.59
CA SER A 22 -1.90 3.74 -8.53
C SER A 22 -2.35 2.57 -7.65
N LYS A 23 -2.90 2.87 -6.45
CA LYS A 23 -3.23 1.87 -5.42
C LYS A 23 -4.71 1.54 -5.28
N HIS A 24 -5.59 2.43 -5.76
CA HIS A 24 -7.04 2.25 -5.63
C HIS A 24 -7.53 1.16 -6.57
N VAL A 25 -7.91 0.00 -6.01
CA VAL A 25 -8.33 -1.16 -6.80
C VAL A 25 -9.46 -0.80 -7.79
N PRO A 26 -10.60 -0.19 -7.38
CA PRO A 26 -11.66 0.15 -8.33
C PRO A 26 -11.20 1.10 -9.45
N LEU A 27 -10.35 2.08 -9.15
CA LEU A 27 -9.85 3.01 -10.17
C LEU A 27 -8.89 2.34 -11.14
N VAL A 28 -8.07 1.40 -10.68
CA VAL A 28 -7.17 0.64 -11.54
C VAL A 28 -7.95 -0.35 -12.41
N GLU A 29 -8.98 -1.00 -11.86
CA GLU A 29 -9.86 -1.88 -12.64
C GLU A 29 -10.62 -1.13 -13.76
N SER A 30 -11.07 0.09 -13.50
CA SER A 30 -11.71 0.93 -14.53
C SER A 30 -10.72 1.59 -15.49
N ASN A 31 -9.41 1.61 -15.19
CA ASN A 31 -8.36 2.24 -16.00
C ASN A 31 -7.12 1.34 -16.09
N ILE A 32 -7.31 0.11 -16.59
CA ILE A 32 -6.30 -0.96 -16.57
C ILE A 32 -4.98 -0.53 -17.24
N CYS A 33 -5.05 0.04 -18.44
CA CYS A 33 -3.87 0.44 -19.18
C CYS A 33 -3.05 1.52 -18.45
N GLU A 34 -3.71 2.51 -17.87
CA GLU A 34 -3.03 3.57 -17.11
C GLU A 34 -2.47 3.04 -15.78
N GLY A 35 -3.23 2.19 -15.08
CA GLY A 35 -2.77 1.52 -13.87
C GLY A 35 -1.54 0.65 -14.12
N ALA A 36 -1.56 -0.17 -15.16
CA ALA A 36 -0.42 -1.00 -15.56
C ALA A 36 0.78 -0.14 -15.99
N ARG A 37 0.54 0.89 -16.82
CA ARG A 37 1.58 1.82 -17.27
C ARG A 37 2.26 2.51 -16.09
N ASN A 38 1.50 3.05 -15.16
CA ASN A 38 2.04 3.72 -13.99
C ASN A 38 2.79 2.76 -13.05
N ASN A 39 2.17 1.63 -12.71
CA ASN A 39 2.73 0.72 -11.73
C ASN A 39 3.89 -0.13 -12.27
N ILE A 40 3.86 -0.52 -13.54
CA ILE A 40 4.89 -1.36 -14.15
C ILE A 40 5.95 -0.50 -14.83
N LEU A 41 5.57 0.28 -15.87
CA LEU A 41 6.56 1.08 -16.61
C LEU A 41 7.14 2.19 -15.75
N GLY A 42 6.33 2.82 -14.88
CA GLY A 42 6.81 3.80 -13.90
C GLY A 42 7.90 3.21 -13.01
N THR A 43 7.67 2.02 -12.44
CA THR A 43 8.67 1.30 -11.63
C THR A 43 9.91 0.94 -12.45
N LEU A 44 9.76 0.45 -13.68
CA LEU A 44 10.89 0.15 -14.57
C LEU A 44 11.75 1.38 -14.87
N TYR A 45 11.14 2.55 -15.03
CA TYR A 45 11.89 3.80 -15.23
C TYR A 45 12.69 4.19 -13.98
N VAL A 46 12.14 3.97 -12.78
CA VAL A 46 12.87 4.21 -11.53
C VAL A 46 14.04 3.24 -11.39
N VAL A 47 13.82 1.94 -11.65
CA VAL A 47 14.86 0.90 -11.60
C VAL A 47 16.00 1.22 -12.56
N LYS A 48 15.68 1.51 -13.82
CA LYS A 48 16.71 1.87 -14.84
C LYS A 48 17.49 3.13 -14.46
N ALA A 49 16.79 4.16 -13.96
CA ALA A 49 17.44 5.38 -13.51
C ALA A 49 18.36 5.14 -12.30
N ALA A 50 17.93 4.32 -11.35
CA ALA A 50 18.74 3.95 -10.19
C ALA A 50 20.03 3.22 -10.60
N ILE A 51 19.94 2.27 -11.54
CA ILE A 51 21.08 1.53 -12.07
C ILE A 51 22.04 2.46 -12.81
N ASN A 52 21.52 3.30 -13.72
CA ASN A 52 22.33 4.20 -14.53
C ASN A 52 23.11 5.22 -13.70
N GLU A 53 22.48 5.72 -12.62
CA GLU A 53 23.10 6.68 -11.70
C GLU A 53 23.78 6.02 -10.50
N LYS A 54 23.94 4.70 -10.51
CA LYS A 54 24.63 3.89 -9.49
C LYS A 54 24.11 4.13 -8.06
N VAL A 55 22.79 4.28 -7.92
CA VAL A 55 22.13 4.37 -6.63
C VAL A 55 22.37 3.07 -5.84
N LYS A 56 22.78 3.18 -4.58
CA LYS A 56 23.16 2.01 -3.77
C LYS A 56 21.96 1.13 -3.43
N ASN A 57 20.84 1.75 -3.02
CA ASN A 57 19.66 1.02 -2.55
C ASN A 57 18.38 1.52 -3.22
N LEU A 58 17.51 0.59 -3.60
CA LEU A 58 16.14 0.87 -4.02
C LEU A 58 15.18 -0.02 -3.24
N VAL A 59 14.34 0.59 -2.44
CA VAL A 59 13.30 -0.07 -1.66
C VAL A 59 11.96 0.11 -2.37
N PHE A 60 11.40 -0.98 -2.87
CA PHE A 60 10.12 -0.98 -3.57
C PHE A 60 8.97 -1.30 -2.61
N ILE A 61 8.03 -0.37 -2.51
CA ILE A 61 6.82 -0.57 -1.70
C ILE A 61 5.79 -1.35 -2.52
N SER A 62 5.60 -2.60 -2.12
CA SER A 62 4.59 -3.49 -2.68
C SER A 62 3.35 -3.58 -1.78
N SER A 63 2.62 -4.68 -1.83
CA SER A 63 1.34 -4.87 -1.14
C SER A 63 1.10 -6.35 -0.84
N ASP A 64 0.26 -6.63 0.16
CA ASP A 64 -0.35 -7.94 0.40
C ASP A 64 -1.11 -8.45 -0.84
N LYS A 65 -1.70 -7.56 -1.62
CA LYS A 65 -2.45 -7.87 -2.86
C LYS A 65 -1.58 -8.35 -4.02
N ALA A 66 -0.25 -8.24 -3.91
CA ALA A 66 0.70 -8.87 -4.84
C ALA A 66 0.87 -10.37 -4.59
N VAL A 67 0.36 -10.90 -3.47
CA VAL A 67 0.35 -12.33 -3.15
C VAL A 67 -0.89 -12.97 -3.80
N ARG A 68 -0.70 -13.88 -4.74
CA ARG A 68 -1.80 -14.52 -5.50
C ARG A 68 -2.85 -13.49 -5.96
N PRO A 69 -2.46 -12.54 -6.82
CA PRO A 69 -3.28 -11.37 -7.13
C PRO A 69 -4.61 -11.77 -7.78
N THR A 70 -5.70 -11.22 -7.26
CA THR A 70 -7.06 -11.40 -7.78
C THR A 70 -7.61 -10.15 -8.47
N ASN A 71 -6.76 -9.12 -8.62
CA ASN A 71 -7.11 -7.85 -9.24
C ASN A 71 -5.89 -7.25 -9.97
N ILE A 72 -6.16 -6.35 -10.91
CA ILE A 72 -5.13 -5.73 -11.77
C ILE A 72 -4.09 -4.94 -10.96
N MET A 73 -4.51 -4.23 -9.93
CA MET A 73 -3.58 -3.48 -9.07
C MET A 73 -2.56 -4.43 -8.41
N GLY A 74 -3.01 -5.52 -7.80
CA GLY A 74 -2.15 -6.54 -7.22
C GLY A 74 -1.26 -7.22 -8.25
N ALA A 75 -1.81 -7.56 -9.43
CA ALA A 75 -1.06 -8.15 -10.54
C ALA A 75 0.04 -7.20 -11.04
N SER A 76 -0.25 -5.92 -11.20
CA SER A 76 0.74 -4.92 -11.62
C SER A 76 1.88 -4.75 -10.60
N LYS A 77 1.58 -4.78 -9.30
CA LYS A 77 2.59 -4.79 -8.24
C LYS A 77 3.44 -6.04 -8.28
N ARG A 78 2.82 -7.22 -8.43
CA ARG A 78 3.56 -8.49 -8.56
C ARG A 78 4.47 -8.49 -9.78
N PHE A 79 4.00 -8.00 -10.91
CA PHE A 79 4.83 -7.90 -12.11
C PHE A 79 6.04 -6.98 -11.88
N ALA A 80 5.84 -5.84 -11.22
CA ALA A 80 6.94 -4.94 -10.86
C ALA A 80 7.98 -5.62 -9.95
N GLU A 81 7.55 -6.40 -8.95
CA GLU A 81 8.46 -7.20 -8.11
C GLU A 81 9.34 -8.14 -8.94
N LEU A 82 8.75 -8.89 -9.87
CA LEU A 82 9.47 -9.81 -10.76
C LEU A 82 10.49 -9.06 -11.62
N CYS A 83 10.13 -7.85 -12.10
CA CYS A 83 11.07 -7.00 -12.82
C CYS A 83 12.29 -6.62 -11.96
N LEU A 84 12.08 -6.24 -10.69
CA LEU A 84 13.19 -5.91 -9.79
C LEU A 84 14.13 -7.12 -9.61
N GLN A 85 13.59 -8.31 -9.42
CA GLN A 85 14.36 -9.55 -9.27
C GLN A 85 15.25 -9.82 -10.50
N VAL A 86 14.67 -9.74 -11.71
CA VAL A 86 15.42 -9.91 -12.97
C VAL A 86 16.51 -8.83 -13.14
N TYR A 87 16.21 -7.57 -12.79
CA TYR A 87 17.19 -6.50 -12.90
C TYR A 87 18.34 -6.65 -11.90
N LYS A 88 18.09 -7.23 -10.72
CA LYS A 88 19.15 -7.50 -9.73
C LYS A 88 20.16 -8.51 -10.24
N GLU A 89 19.72 -9.60 -10.86
CA GLU A 89 20.60 -10.61 -11.43
C GLU A 89 21.60 -10.01 -12.43
N LYS A 90 21.14 -9.02 -13.21
CA LYS A 90 21.94 -8.34 -14.23
C LYS A 90 22.78 -7.16 -13.71
N ASN A 91 22.44 -6.62 -12.53
CA ASN A 91 23.02 -5.37 -12.01
C ASN A 91 23.32 -5.51 -10.50
N PRO A 92 24.41 -6.18 -10.14
CA PRO A 92 24.74 -6.48 -8.74
C PRO A 92 25.06 -5.25 -7.88
N LEU A 93 25.41 -4.11 -8.50
CA LEU A 93 25.83 -2.88 -7.78
C LEU A 93 24.68 -2.17 -7.05
N THR A 94 23.48 -2.19 -7.61
CA THR A 94 22.29 -1.63 -6.95
C THR A 94 21.60 -2.70 -6.13
N ASN A 95 21.39 -2.46 -4.86
CA ASN A 95 20.68 -3.35 -3.97
C ASN A 95 19.16 -3.06 -4.04
N PHE A 96 18.35 -4.08 -4.30
CA PHE A 96 16.90 -3.97 -4.33
C PHE A 96 16.30 -4.66 -3.10
N SER A 97 15.32 -4.02 -2.47
CA SER A 97 14.49 -4.61 -1.42
C SER A 97 13.03 -4.41 -1.76
N ILE A 98 12.23 -5.43 -1.58
CA ILE A 98 10.79 -5.40 -1.84
C ILE A 98 10.07 -5.52 -0.50
N VAL A 99 9.13 -4.62 -0.20
CA VAL A 99 8.43 -4.63 1.09
C VAL A 99 6.95 -4.77 0.85
N ARG A 100 6.34 -5.81 1.41
CA ARG A 100 4.90 -6.10 1.36
C ARG A 100 4.26 -5.84 2.71
N PHE A 101 3.17 -5.12 2.70
CA PHE A 101 2.29 -4.94 3.86
C PHE A 101 0.85 -4.73 3.43
N GLY A 102 -0.07 -4.85 4.37
CA GLY A 102 -1.51 -4.69 4.14
C GLY A 102 -1.98 -3.24 4.20
N ASN A 103 -3.09 -2.98 4.87
CA ASN A 103 -3.66 -1.65 4.91
C ASN A 103 -2.94 -0.76 5.93
N VAL A 104 -2.77 0.52 5.57
CA VAL A 104 -2.26 1.55 6.48
C VAL A 104 -3.41 2.46 6.88
N LEU A 105 -3.58 2.66 8.19
CA LEU A 105 -4.64 3.49 8.76
C LEU A 105 -4.56 4.93 8.25
N ALA A 106 -5.72 5.50 7.96
CA ALA A 106 -5.89 6.88 7.51
C ALA A 106 -5.09 7.25 6.24
N SER A 107 -4.65 6.26 5.44
CA SER A 107 -4.03 6.55 4.14
C SER A 107 -5.06 7.16 3.18
N SER A 108 -4.59 8.06 2.29
CA SER A 108 -5.46 8.73 1.29
C SER A 108 -6.34 7.74 0.55
N GLY A 109 -7.66 8.03 0.46
CA GLY A 109 -8.67 7.18 -0.16
C GLY A 109 -8.89 5.84 0.54
N SER A 110 -8.48 5.71 1.81
CA SER A 110 -8.83 4.53 2.61
C SER A 110 -10.27 4.60 3.10
N VAL A 111 -10.77 3.45 3.54
CA VAL A 111 -12.15 3.30 4.02
C VAL A 111 -12.45 4.09 5.31
N ILE A 112 -11.45 4.33 6.15
CA ILE A 112 -11.62 5.03 7.44
C ILE A 112 -12.14 6.46 7.30
N PRO A 113 -11.57 7.34 6.45
CA PRO A 113 -12.14 8.66 6.20
C PRO A 113 -13.59 8.60 5.71
N LYS A 114 -13.93 7.63 4.84
CA LYS A 114 -15.30 7.43 4.37
C LYS A 114 -16.25 7.07 5.52
N PHE A 115 -15.87 6.13 6.37
CA PHE A 115 -16.68 5.74 7.54
C PHE A 115 -16.87 6.92 8.50
N LYS A 116 -15.79 7.67 8.78
CA LYS A 116 -15.86 8.87 9.60
C LYS A 116 -16.89 9.89 9.05
N GLN A 117 -16.85 10.13 7.75
CA GLN A 117 -17.79 11.02 7.09
C GLN A 117 -19.23 10.50 7.22
N GLN A 118 -19.49 9.22 6.92
CA GLN A 118 -20.81 8.63 7.04
C GLN A 118 -21.36 8.67 8.47
N ILE A 119 -20.53 8.45 9.49
CA ILE A 119 -20.91 8.57 10.90
C ILE A 119 -21.30 10.03 11.23
N MET A 120 -20.53 11.02 10.76
CA MET A 120 -20.82 12.44 10.98
C MET A 120 -22.11 12.90 10.29
N GLU A 121 -22.48 12.26 9.18
CA GLU A 121 -23.72 12.52 8.42
C GLU A 121 -24.94 11.79 9.00
N GLY A 122 -24.80 10.98 10.05
CA GLY A 122 -25.90 10.24 10.69
C GLY A 122 -26.11 8.85 10.10
N GLY A 123 -25.19 8.34 9.32
CA GLY A 123 -25.25 6.99 8.72
C GLY A 123 -26.13 6.88 7.46
N PRO A 124 -26.42 5.69 6.98
CA PRO A 124 -25.82 4.42 7.42
C PRO A 124 -24.35 4.28 7.01
N VAL A 125 -23.58 3.51 7.76
CA VAL A 125 -22.19 3.18 7.38
C VAL A 125 -22.20 1.97 6.44
N THR A 126 -21.64 2.14 5.24
CA THR A 126 -21.66 1.09 4.23
C THR A 126 -20.57 0.03 4.47
N LEU A 127 -20.98 -1.21 4.65
CA LEU A 127 -20.12 -2.39 4.77
C LEU A 127 -20.40 -3.37 3.62
N THR A 128 -19.37 -3.81 2.93
CA THR A 128 -19.54 -4.70 1.76
C THR A 128 -19.97 -6.12 2.19
N HIS A 129 -19.46 -6.63 3.32
CA HIS A 129 -19.79 -7.93 3.86
C HIS A 129 -19.38 -7.99 5.35
N ASN A 130 -20.16 -8.64 6.19
CA ASN A 130 -19.93 -8.70 7.63
C ASN A 130 -18.61 -9.35 8.04
N ASP A 131 -18.14 -10.33 7.27
CA ASP A 131 -16.91 -11.08 7.56
C ASP A 131 -15.64 -10.49 6.95
N VAL A 132 -15.73 -9.33 6.32
CA VAL A 132 -14.54 -8.68 5.76
C VAL A 132 -13.58 -8.31 6.89
N ALA A 133 -12.39 -8.86 6.82
CA ALA A 133 -11.31 -8.59 7.77
C ALA A 133 -10.03 -8.16 7.03
N ARG A 134 -9.23 -7.31 7.66
CA ARG A 134 -7.99 -6.78 7.09
C ARG A 134 -6.93 -6.63 8.19
N TYR A 135 -5.68 -6.67 7.75
CA TYR A 135 -4.57 -6.23 8.57
C TYR A 135 -4.41 -4.72 8.46
N PHE A 136 -4.09 -4.08 9.58
CA PHE A 136 -3.85 -2.65 9.65
C PHE A 136 -2.58 -2.35 10.44
N MET A 137 -1.85 -1.33 10.00
CA MET A 137 -0.79 -0.70 10.77
C MET A 137 -0.87 0.83 10.62
N THR A 138 -0.22 1.55 11.50
CA THR A 138 -0.12 3.01 11.40
C THR A 138 0.92 3.42 10.36
N VAL A 139 0.84 4.66 9.87
CA VAL A 139 1.84 5.22 8.94
C VAL A 139 3.25 5.23 9.55
N PRO A 140 3.45 5.66 10.83
CA PRO A 140 4.77 5.62 11.45
C PRO A 140 5.37 4.20 11.55
N GLU A 141 4.56 3.20 11.94
CA GLU A 141 5.00 1.79 11.99
C GLU A 141 5.43 1.30 10.60
N ALA A 142 4.59 1.53 9.59
CA ALA A 142 4.92 1.15 8.21
C ALA A 142 6.23 1.82 7.74
N ALA A 143 6.38 3.11 7.99
CA ALA A 143 7.57 3.86 7.58
C ALA A 143 8.84 3.35 8.27
N GLN A 144 8.81 3.11 9.58
CA GLN A 144 9.94 2.58 10.34
C GLN A 144 10.35 1.18 9.85
N LEU A 145 9.38 0.28 9.66
CA LEU A 145 9.65 -1.07 9.17
C LEU A 145 10.17 -1.09 7.74
N VAL A 146 9.68 -0.19 6.88
CA VAL A 146 10.21 -0.02 5.50
C VAL A 146 11.66 0.45 5.52
N ILE A 147 12.03 1.40 6.40
CA ILE A 147 13.41 1.87 6.55
C ILE A 147 14.30 0.73 7.03
N GLN A 148 13.85 -0.04 8.03
CA GLN A 148 14.58 -1.21 8.53
C GLN A 148 14.77 -2.28 7.46
N ALA A 149 13.70 -2.62 6.73
CA ALA A 149 13.78 -3.57 5.61
C ALA A 149 14.75 -3.09 4.53
N GLY A 150 14.78 -1.79 4.24
CA GLY A 150 15.74 -1.20 3.32
C GLY A 150 17.20 -1.29 3.78
N ALA A 151 17.43 -1.21 5.09
CA ALA A 151 18.76 -1.34 5.69
C ALA A 151 19.22 -2.82 5.77
N LEU A 152 18.31 -3.75 6.02
CA LEU A 152 18.59 -5.18 6.15
C LEU A 152 18.68 -5.88 4.79
N GLY A 153 17.93 -5.39 3.80
CA GLY A 153 17.74 -6.06 2.53
C GLY A 153 19.00 -6.16 1.68
N LYS A 154 19.19 -7.35 1.11
CA LYS A 154 20.24 -7.69 0.15
C LYS A 154 19.58 -8.50 -0.97
N ASN A 155 20.14 -8.51 -2.16
CA ASN A 155 19.78 -9.45 -3.22
C ASN A 155 18.29 -9.58 -3.62
N SER A 156 17.53 -8.48 -3.63
CA SER A 156 16.10 -8.44 -4.00
C SER A 156 15.17 -9.28 -3.11
N GLU A 157 15.48 -9.33 -1.82
CA GLU A 157 14.65 -10.01 -0.84
C GLU A 157 13.27 -9.35 -0.74
N VAL A 158 12.27 -10.20 -0.48
CA VAL A 158 10.89 -9.75 -0.24
C VAL A 158 10.60 -9.82 1.25
N PHE A 159 10.49 -8.66 1.87
CA PHE A 159 10.09 -8.54 3.27
C PHE A 159 8.57 -8.46 3.36
N VAL A 160 8.00 -9.26 4.25
CA VAL A 160 6.60 -9.18 4.64
C VAL A 160 6.56 -8.61 6.04
N LEU A 161 5.95 -7.44 6.20
CA LEU A 161 5.87 -6.80 7.51
C LEU A 161 4.87 -7.54 8.40
N ASP A 162 5.21 -7.72 9.67
CA ASP A 162 4.27 -8.23 10.67
C ASP A 162 3.18 -7.18 10.91
N MET A 163 1.96 -7.53 10.54
CA MET A 163 0.78 -6.66 10.65
C MET A 163 -0.01 -6.91 11.94
N GLY A 164 0.49 -7.78 12.84
CA GLY A 164 -0.22 -8.17 14.05
C GLY A 164 -1.52 -8.93 13.77
N LYS A 165 -2.58 -8.61 14.51
CA LYS A 165 -3.87 -9.31 14.43
C LYS A 165 -4.74 -8.78 13.30
N ILE A 166 -5.46 -9.68 12.64
CA ILE A 166 -6.48 -9.31 11.66
C ILE A 166 -7.68 -8.66 12.38
N ILE A 167 -8.23 -7.61 11.78
CA ILE A 167 -9.34 -6.83 12.34
C ILE A 167 -10.55 -6.96 11.42
N LYS A 168 -11.70 -7.36 11.96
CA LYS A 168 -12.98 -7.31 11.25
C LYS A 168 -13.38 -5.85 11.02
N ILE A 169 -13.77 -5.52 9.79
CA ILE A 169 -14.14 -4.14 9.44
C ILE A 169 -15.39 -3.70 10.22
N ARG A 170 -16.35 -4.60 10.44
CA ARG A 170 -17.52 -4.33 11.25
C ARG A 170 -17.16 -3.90 12.69
N ASP A 171 -16.23 -4.61 13.33
CA ASP A 171 -15.79 -4.28 14.70
C ASP A 171 -15.08 -2.91 14.75
N MET A 172 -14.34 -2.58 13.70
CA MET A 172 -13.72 -1.27 13.57
C MET A 172 -14.77 -0.17 13.41
N ILE A 173 -15.80 -0.36 12.59
CA ILE A 173 -16.91 0.60 12.43
C ILE A 173 -17.61 0.83 13.77
N ILE A 174 -17.95 -0.24 14.50
CA ILE A 174 -18.60 -0.14 15.83
C ILE A 174 -17.74 0.69 16.79
N LYS A 175 -16.42 0.45 16.81
CA LYS A 175 -15.51 1.26 17.64
C LYS A 175 -15.52 2.73 17.22
N MET A 176 -15.57 3.03 15.91
CA MET A 176 -15.61 4.40 15.41
C MET A 176 -16.91 5.10 15.78
N ILE A 177 -18.07 4.41 15.71
CA ILE A 177 -19.38 4.92 16.14
C ILE A 177 -19.33 5.28 17.65
N ASN A 178 -18.83 4.38 18.48
CA ASN A 178 -18.70 4.60 19.92
C ASN A 178 -17.75 5.77 20.25
N LEU A 179 -16.62 5.88 19.53
CA LEU A 179 -15.68 7.01 19.70
C LEU A 179 -16.27 8.35 19.26
N ALA A 180 -17.24 8.34 18.38
CA ALA A 180 -18.00 9.53 17.99
C ALA A 180 -19.11 9.91 19.00
N GLY A 181 -19.25 9.17 20.11
CA GLY A 181 -20.28 9.40 21.11
C GLY A 181 -21.66 8.88 20.70
N GLN A 182 -21.74 8.08 19.65
CA GLN A 182 -22.99 7.54 19.09
C GLN A 182 -23.12 6.04 19.41
N LYS A 183 -24.32 5.49 19.21
CA LYS A 183 -24.61 4.07 19.45
C LYS A 183 -24.97 3.39 18.15
N LEU A 184 -24.52 2.14 18.02
CA LEU A 184 -24.94 1.28 16.92
C LEU A 184 -26.44 1.04 17.01
N LYS A 185 -27.15 1.21 15.89
CA LYS A 185 -28.54 0.82 15.73
C LYS A 185 -28.58 -0.55 15.03
N ASP A 186 -29.10 -1.54 15.74
CA ASP A 186 -29.29 -2.90 15.25
C ASP A 186 -30.50 -3.56 15.95
N GLU A 187 -30.72 -4.85 15.68
CA GLU A 187 -31.83 -5.62 16.28
C GLU A 187 -31.81 -5.64 17.82
N ASN A 188 -30.65 -5.49 18.45
CA ASN A 188 -30.48 -5.48 19.90
C ASN A 188 -30.57 -4.05 20.50
N ASN A 189 -30.50 -3.02 19.66
CA ASN A 189 -30.54 -1.60 20.05
C ASN A 189 -31.28 -0.77 19.00
N LEU A 190 -32.60 -0.80 19.05
CA LEU A 190 -33.48 -0.10 18.11
C LEU A 190 -33.40 1.43 18.24
N ASP A 191 -33.02 1.94 19.42
CA ASP A 191 -32.85 3.37 19.73
C ASP A 191 -31.41 3.86 19.46
N GLY A 192 -30.62 3.07 18.74
CA GLY A 192 -29.28 3.48 18.32
C GLY A 192 -29.30 4.58 17.26
N ASP A 193 -28.16 5.23 17.07
CA ASP A 193 -28.03 6.41 16.19
C ASP A 193 -27.63 6.03 14.77
N ILE A 194 -26.76 5.01 14.61
CA ILE A 194 -26.08 4.69 13.35
C ILE A 194 -26.27 3.22 12.96
N GLU A 195 -26.78 2.99 11.77
CA GLU A 195 -26.87 1.65 11.14
C GLU A 195 -25.59 1.32 10.34
N ILE A 196 -25.27 -0.01 10.23
CA ILE A 196 -24.21 -0.55 9.39
C ILE A 196 -24.81 -1.43 8.31
#